data_a95e4f479416988890fc109d1a3f98e5
#
_entry.id   a95e4f479416988890fc109d1a3f98e5
#
_cell.length_a   1.000
_cell.length_b   1.000
_cell.length_c   1.000
_cell.angle_alpha   90.00
_cell.angle_beta   90.00
_cell.angle_gamma   90.00
#
_symmetry.space_group_name_H-M   'P 1'
#
loop_
_entity.id
_entity.type
_entity.pdbx_description
1 polymer ?
#
loop_
_entity_poly.entity_id
_entity_poly.type
_entity_poly.pdbx_seq_one_letter_code
_entity_poly.pdbx_strand_id
1 'polypeptide(L)'
;MEKIYERKFFRFFCGFLSFSFLIIFWELSDNQGNNPVTQVLPPPSQFLPVLFESDFKIGLGSQSATIYQSISITLIRVLSGMSLAFVGSIIIGLLLSLSKWSELFFVPILSVIAPIAPIAWVPIALVIFGIGNLTAIFIVFMGVFFTLTIATIAEIKRVPTNYIFTAANLGGSKFKIWKSVIIPSILPGVFTLLRLNFIAAWMAVLAAEMTGLRDGLGTVVMTGRNLFNSNLILLGICIIGITGFAVDRILLFIQNKFFWWSTN
;
A
#
# COMPACT_ATOMS: atom_id res chain seq x y z
N MET A 1 3.01 0.38 34.72
CA MET A 1 3.09 1.28 33.57
C MET A 1 4.54 1.55 33.13
N GLU A 2 5.49 1.78 34.03
CA GLU A 2 6.92 2.01 33.71
C GLU A 2 7.57 0.89 32.88
N LYS A 3 7.40 -0.38 33.23
CA LYS A 3 7.98 -1.51 32.48
C LYS A 3 7.50 -1.63 31.03
N ILE A 4 6.30 -1.10 30.70
CA ILE A 4 5.77 -1.11 29.33
C ILE A 4 6.36 0.04 28.52
N TYR A 5 6.63 1.17 29.15
CA TYR A 5 7.27 2.35 28.55
C TYR A 5 8.75 2.07 28.23
N GLU A 6 9.47 1.47 29.18
CA GLU A 6 10.87 1.04 28.97
C GLU A 6 11.00 0.02 27.83
N ARG A 7 10.08 -0.96 27.73
CA ARG A 7 10.10 -1.93 26.62
C ARG A 7 9.82 -1.28 25.25
N LYS A 8 8.96 -0.24 25.16
CA LYS A 8 8.70 0.48 23.92
C LYS A 8 9.90 1.33 23.52
N PHE A 9 10.48 2.05 24.46
CA PHE A 9 11.68 2.86 24.25
C PHE A 9 12.86 1.99 23.84
N PHE A 10 13.08 0.87 24.53
CA PHE A 10 14.14 -0.07 24.22
C PHE A 10 13.99 -0.68 22.80
N ARG A 11 12.78 -1.04 22.39
CA ARG A 11 12.52 -1.51 21.02
C ARG A 11 12.80 -0.44 19.97
N PHE A 12 12.40 0.79 20.22
CA PHE A 12 12.68 1.91 19.34
C PHE A 12 14.19 2.16 19.23
N PHE A 13 14.89 2.14 20.36
CA PHE A 13 16.34 2.31 20.43
C PHE A 13 17.09 1.20 19.70
N CYS A 14 16.73 -0.06 19.90
CA CYS A 14 17.31 -1.19 19.18
C CYS A 14 17.06 -1.09 17.66
N GLY A 15 15.86 -0.69 17.25
CA GLY A 15 15.52 -0.47 15.84
C GLY A 15 16.35 0.64 15.22
N PHE A 16 16.50 1.77 15.91
CA PHE A 16 17.34 2.88 15.48
C PHE A 16 18.82 2.47 15.38
N LEU A 17 19.33 1.73 16.35
CA LEU A 17 20.71 1.27 16.40
C LEU A 17 21.00 0.28 15.27
N SER A 18 20.07 -0.64 14.97
CA SER A 18 20.16 -1.57 13.85
C SER A 18 20.18 -0.85 12.50
N PHE A 19 19.31 0.15 12.32
CA PHE A 19 19.24 0.93 11.09
C PHE A 19 20.50 1.80 10.90
N SER A 20 20.98 2.44 11.98
CA SER A 20 22.23 3.21 11.98
C SER A 20 23.43 2.33 11.66
N PHE A 21 23.49 1.11 12.20
CA PHE A 21 24.54 0.16 11.91
C PHE A 21 24.57 -0.21 10.42
N LEU A 22 23.43 -0.45 9.80
CA LEU A 22 23.34 -0.75 8.36
C LEU A 22 23.83 0.42 7.49
N ILE A 23 23.45 1.66 7.84
CA ILE A 23 23.92 2.87 7.11
C ILE A 23 25.43 3.04 7.26
N ILE A 24 25.96 2.91 8.47
CA ILE A 24 27.39 3.04 8.74
C ILE A 24 28.17 1.94 8.01
N PHE A 25 27.67 0.71 8.05
CA PHE A 25 28.30 -0.40 7.32
C PHE A 25 28.33 -0.15 5.81
N TRP A 26 27.23 0.39 5.25
CA TRP A 26 27.17 0.75 3.83
C TRP A 26 28.17 1.88 3.50
N GLU A 27 28.21 2.93 4.31
CA GLU A 27 29.15 4.05 4.15
C GLU A 27 30.63 3.59 4.23
N LEU A 28 30.95 2.72 5.20
CA LEU A 28 32.32 2.20 5.36
C LEU A 28 32.74 1.23 4.26
N SER A 29 31.79 0.58 3.58
CA SER A 29 32.06 -0.31 2.46
C SER A 29 32.61 0.45 1.23
N ASP A 30 32.42 1.76 1.15
CA ASP A 30 32.93 2.62 0.07
C ASP A 30 34.39 3.08 0.27
N ASN A 31 34.98 2.83 1.44
CA ASN A 31 36.31 3.40 1.83
C ASN A 31 37.49 2.91 0.98
N GLN A 32 37.27 2.21 -0.13
CA GLN A 32 38.28 1.72 -1.04
C GLN A 32 38.21 2.25 -2.49
N GLY A 33 37.38 3.28 -2.77
CA GLY A 33 37.45 4.15 -3.98
C GLY A 33 37.57 3.53 -5.38
N ASN A 34 37.75 2.23 -5.50
CA ASN A 34 38.03 1.53 -6.75
C ASN A 34 37.20 0.26 -6.98
N ASN A 35 36.17 0.03 -6.18
CA ASN A 35 35.31 -1.13 -6.35
C ASN A 35 34.24 -0.86 -7.42
N PRO A 36 34.07 -1.73 -8.42
CA PRO A 36 32.96 -1.60 -9.40
C PRO A 36 31.56 -1.62 -8.74
N VAL A 37 31.48 -2.13 -7.51
CA VAL A 37 30.23 -2.15 -6.74
C VAL A 37 29.83 -0.74 -6.29
N THR A 38 30.78 0.14 -5.94
CA THR A 38 30.49 1.50 -5.49
C THR A 38 30.03 2.43 -6.60
N GLN A 39 30.39 2.13 -7.86
CA GLN A 39 29.86 2.82 -9.03
C GLN A 39 28.36 2.52 -9.25
N VAL A 40 27.90 1.35 -8.84
CA VAL A 40 26.48 0.91 -8.98
C VAL A 40 25.69 1.23 -7.73
N LEU A 41 26.30 1.14 -6.54
CA LEU A 41 25.71 1.39 -5.23
C LEU A 41 26.49 2.49 -4.49
N PRO A 42 26.34 3.77 -4.88
CA PRO A 42 27.01 4.87 -4.20
C PRO A 42 26.59 4.97 -2.73
N PRO A 43 27.49 5.42 -1.84
CA PRO A 43 27.19 5.55 -0.42
C PRO A 43 26.18 6.69 -0.16
N PRO A 44 25.49 6.65 0.99
CA PRO A 44 24.54 7.67 1.38
C PRO A 44 25.04 9.11 1.31
N SER A 45 26.31 9.33 1.62
CA SER A 45 26.95 10.65 1.53
C SER A 45 27.00 11.24 0.13
N GLN A 46 26.94 10.41 -0.92
CA GLN A 46 26.99 10.88 -2.31
C GLN A 46 25.60 11.20 -2.89
N PHE A 47 24.55 10.43 -2.56
CA PHE A 47 23.23 10.66 -3.16
C PHE A 47 22.31 11.52 -2.28
N LEU A 48 22.49 11.57 -0.95
CA LEU A 48 21.67 12.39 -0.07
C LEU A 48 21.77 13.90 -0.33
N PRO A 49 22.96 14.48 -0.63
CA PRO A 49 23.07 15.91 -0.93
C PRO A 49 22.21 16.33 -2.12
N VAL A 50 22.00 15.44 -3.09
CA VAL A 50 21.17 15.69 -4.27
C VAL A 50 19.71 16.03 -3.88
N LEU A 51 19.22 15.56 -2.71
CA LEU A 51 17.91 15.95 -2.15
C LEU A 51 17.81 17.45 -1.80
N PHE A 52 18.94 18.07 -1.44
CA PHE A 52 19.00 19.45 -0.95
C PHE A 52 19.37 20.45 -2.03
N GLU A 53 19.77 19.98 -3.23
CA GLU A 53 19.93 20.86 -4.38
C GLU A 53 18.57 21.39 -4.80
N SER A 54 18.44 22.72 -4.68
CA SER A 54 17.22 23.45 -4.99
C SER A 54 16.76 23.18 -6.43
N ASP A 55 15.49 22.95 -6.62
CA ASP A 55 14.83 22.63 -7.90
C ASP A 55 15.11 21.24 -8.47
N PHE A 56 14.93 20.21 -7.64
CA PHE A 56 15.01 18.84 -8.10
C PHE A 56 13.89 18.55 -9.12
N LYS A 57 14.15 18.96 -10.35
CA LYS A 57 13.30 18.67 -11.52
C LYS A 57 13.77 17.35 -12.13
N ILE A 58 12.96 16.31 -11.95
CA ILE A 58 13.20 15.01 -12.56
C ILE A 58 12.40 14.96 -13.85
N GLY A 59 13.10 14.80 -14.96
CA GLY A 59 12.48 14.69 -16.28
C GLY A 59 13.32 15.29 -17.37
N LEU A 60 13.08 14.86 -18.61
CA LEU A 60 13.71 15.41 -19.82
C LEU A 60 12.81 16.49 -20.43
N GLY A 61 13.30 17.72 -20.47
CA GLY A 61 12.63 18.84 -21.15
C GLY A 61 11.42 19.43 -20.40
N SER A 62 10.38 19.82 -21.11
CA SER A 62 9.19 20.53 -20.59
C SER A 62 8.30 19.72 -19.63
N GLN A 63 8.61 18.46 -19.36
CA GLN A 63 7.87 17.57 -18.46
C GLN A 63 8.64 17.27 -17.15
N SER A 64 9.49 18.19 -16.71
CA SER A 64 10.18 18.04 -15.43
C SER A 64 9.19 18.17 -14.27
N ALA A 65 8.88 17.05 -13.62
CA ALA A 65 8.10 17.03 -12.40
C ALA A 65 9.00 17.21 -11.17
N THR A 66 8.55 18.00 -10.21
CA THR A 66 9.21 18.09 -8.90
C THR A 66 9.00 16.77 -8.13
N ILE A 67 9.95 16.37 -7.27
CA ILE A 67 9.80 15.19 -6.40
C ILE A 67 8.46 15.22 -5.65
N TYR A 68 8.06 16.37 -5.12
CA TYR A 68 6.79 16.55 -4.41
C TYR A 68 5.56 16.25 -5.28
N GLN A 69 5.60 16.62 -6.55
CA GLN A 69 4.55 16.27 -7.51
C GLN A 69 4.50 14.76 -7.76
N SER A 70 5.66 14.12 -7.95
CA SER A 70 5.74 12.67 -8.12
C SER A 70 5.20 11.92 -6.90
N ILE A 71 5.55 12.36 -5.68
CA ILE A 71 5.01 11.80 -4.44
C ILE A 71 3.48 11.93 -4.40
N SER A 72 2.97 13.14 -4.67
CA SER A 72 1.54 13.44 -4.62
C SER A 72 0.75 12.60 -5.63
N ILE A 73 1.26 12.46 -6.85
CA ILE A 73 0.62 11.69 -7.92
C ILE A 73 0.56 10.21 -7.53
N THR A 74 1.68 9.62 -7.07
CA THR A 74 1.71 8.21 -6.62
C THR A 74 0.76 7.98 -5.46
N LEU A 75 0.72 8.89 -4.47
CA LEU A 75 -0.20 8.80 -3.33
C LEU A 75 -1.67 8.84 -3.76
N ILE A 76 -2.04 9.77 -4.65
CA ILE A 76 -3.41 9.87 -5.16
C ILE A 76 -3.81 8.58 -5.87
N ARG A 77 -2.94 8.01 -6.70
CA ARG A 77 -3.20 6.73 -7.41
C ARG A 77 -3.43 5.58 -6.44
N VAL A 78 -2.53 5.39 -5.47
CA VAL A 78 -2.65 4.33 -4.47
C VAL A 78 -3.89 4.49 -3.63
N LEU A 79 -4.10 5.67 -3.05
CA LEU A 79 -5.25 5.90 -2.16
C LEU A 79 -6.58 5.78 -2.91
N SER A 80 -6.64 6.25 -4.15
CA SER A 80 -7.84 6.10 -4.99
C SER A 80 -8.13 4.64 -5.32
N GLY A 81 -7.12 3.88 -5.78
CA GLY A 81 -7.27 2.46 -6.10
C GLY A 81 -7.65 1.62 -4.87
N MET A 82 -7.00 1.87 -3.73
CA MET A 82 -7.33 1.21 -2.45
C MET A 82 -8.72 1.56 -1.94
N SER A 83 -9.14 2.82 -2.06
CA SER A 83 -10.47 3.25 -1.64
C SER A 83 -11.56 2.57 -2.48
N LEU A 84 -11.37 2.52 -3.80
CA LEU A 84 -12.27 1.79 -4.70
C LEU A 84 -12.32 0.29 -4.37
N ALA A 85 -11.16 -0.33 -4.11
CA ALA A 85 -11.08 -1.73 -3.72
C ALA A 85 -11.76 -1.99 -2.37
N PHE A 86 -11.60 -1.09 -1.40
CA PHE A 86 -12.22 -1.20 -0.09
C PHE A 86 -13.75 -1.12 -0.17
N VAL A 87 -14.27 -0.10 -0.83
CA VAL A 87 -15.73 0.06 -0.99
C VAL A 87 -16.30 -1.09 -1.82
N GLY A 88 -15.65 -1.42 -2.94
CA GLY A 88 -16.08 -2.52 -3.82
C GLY A 88 -16.06 -3.88 -3.11
N SER A 89 -15.02 -4.17 -2.33
CA SER A 89 -14.91 -5.44 -1.59
C SER A 89 -15.96 -5.59 -0.49
N ILE A 90 -16.32 -4.50 0.19
CA ILE A 90 -17.40 -4.52 1.17
C ILE A 90 -18.73 -4.78 0.47
N ILE A 91 -19.05 -4.06 -0.61
CA ILE A 91 -20.30 -4.21 -1.35
C ILE A 91 -20.41 -5.64 -1.89
N ILE A 92 -19.41 -6.11 -2.62
CA ILE A 92 -19.45 -7.44 -3.24
C ILE A 92 -19.39 -8.53 -2.17
N GLY A 93 -18.56 -8.38 -1.13
CA GLY A 93 -18.48 -9.33 -0.01
C GLY A 93 -19.81 -9.48 0.74
N LEU A 94 -20.50 -8.35 0.99
CA LEU A 94 -21.85 -8.37 1.58
C LEU A 94 -22.84 -9.07 0.66
N LEU A 95 -22.89 -8.73 -0.64
CA LEU A 95 -23.80 -9.34 -1.61
C LEU A 95 -23.60 -10.86 -1.72
N LEU A 96 -22.34 -11.30 -1.81
CA LEU A 96 -22.01 -12.72 -1.89
C LEU A 96 -22.37 -13.49 -0.61
N SER A 97 -22.30 -12.84 0.54
CA SER A 97 -22.63 -13.44 1.84
C SER A 97 -24.14 -13.52 2.10
N LEU A 98 -25.00 -12.90 1.28
CA LEU A 98 -26.46 -13.00 1.42
C LEU A 98 -27.00 -14.40 1.10
N SER A 99 -26.32 -15.16 0.22
CA SER A 99 -26.74 -16.49 -0.21
C SER A 99 -25.57 -17.47 -0.19
N LYS A 100 -25.78 -18.63 0.43
CA LYS A 100 -24.78 -19.73 0.40
C LYS A 100 -24.44 -20.17 -1.03
N TRP A 101 -25.40 -20.14 -1.93
CA TRP A 101 -25.17 -20.49 -3.34
C TRP A 101 -24.27 -19.48 -4.05
N SER A 102 -24.50 -18.19 -3.82
CA SER A 102 -23.64 -17.13 -4.38
C SER A 102 -22.20 -17.28 -3.88
N GLU A 103 -22.04 -17.55 -2.61
CA GLU A 103 -20.71 -17.76 -2.02
C GLU A 103 -20.00 -18.99 -2.63
N LEU A 104 -20.69 -20.14 -2.68
CA LEU A 104 -20.13 -21.38 -3.22
C LEU A 104 -19.73 -21.25 -4.69
N PHE A 105 -20.43 -20.43 -5.46
CA PHE A 105 -20.13 -20.22 -6.89
C PHE A 105 -19.01 -19.21 -7.12
N PHE A 106 -19.05 -18.06 -6.44
CA PHE A 106 -18.13 -16.95 -6.75
C PHE A 106 -16.81 -17.00 -5.98
N VAL A 107 -16.78 -17.52 -4.74
CA VAL A 107 -15.53 -17.56 -3.96
C VAL A 107 -14.42 -18.37 -4.64
N PRO A 108 -14.68 -19.55 -5.25
CA PRO A 108 -13.65 -20.25 -6.01
C PRO A 108 -13.09 -19.43 -7.16
N ILE A 109 -13.94 -18.68 -7.89
CA ILE A 109 -13.51 -17.80 -8.99
C ILE A 109 -12.60 -16.69 -8.47
N LEU A 110 -13.01 -16.03 -7.37
CA LEU A 110 -12.19 -14.99 -6.72
C LEU A 110 -10.85 -15.56 -6.25
N SER A 111 -10.84 -16.79 -5.71
CA SER A 111 -9.64 -17.45 -5.21
C SER A 111 -8.65 -17.82 -6.33
N VAL A 112 -9.13 -18.05 -7.55
CA VAL A 112 -8.27 -18.29 -8.73
C VAL A 112 -7.67 -16.98 -9.24
N ILE A 113 -8.42 -15.86 -9.18
CA ILE A 113 -7.97 -14.56 -9.67
C ILE A 113 -7.07 -13.84 -8.66
N ALA A 114 -7.34 -13.99 -7.37
CA ALA A 114 -6.62 -13.30 -6.30
C ALA A 114 -5.08 -13.46 -6.32
N PRO A 115 -4.50 -14.63 -6.64
CA PRO A 115 -3.05 -14.80 -6.71
C PRO A 115 -2.39 -14.14 -7.93
N ILE A 116 -3.16 -13.63 -8.90
CA ILE A 116 -2.59 -12.99 -10.09
C ILE A 116 -1.89 -11.70 -9.66
N ALA A 117 -0.57 -11.64 -9.88
CA ALA A 117 0.22 -10.49 -9.53
C ALA A 117 -0.30 -9.22 -10.23
N PRO A 118 -0.39 -8.05 -9.54
CA PRO A 118 -0.92 -6.82 -10.13
C PRO A 118 -0.23 -6.40 -11.42
N ILE A 119 1.07 -6.68 -11.56
CA ILE A 119 1.84 -6.36 -12.76
C ILE A 119 1.33 -7.09 -14.01
N ALA A 120 0.72 -8.27 -13.86
CA ALA A 120 0.17 -9.02 -14.99
C ALA A 120 -1.04 -8.31 -15.62
N TRP A 121 -1.70 -7.41 -14.89
CA TRP A 121 -2.82 -6.62 -15.39
C TRP A 121 -2.40 -5.39 -16.19
N VAL A 122 -1.11 -5.01 -16.15
CA VAL A 122 -0.59 -3.81 -16.82
C VAL A 122 -0.88 -3.78 -18.31
N PRO A 123 -0.60 -4.83 -19.11
CA PRO A 123 -0.87 -4.80 -20.55
C PRO A 123 -2.35 -4.59 -20.86
N ILE A 124 -3.24 -5.26 -20.12
CA ILE A 124 -4.69 -5.13 -20.31
C ILE A 124 -5.15 -3.72 -19.91
N ALA A 125 -4.65 -3.21 -18.79
CA ALA A 125 -4.97 -1.86 -18.31
C ALA A 125 -4.53 -0.78 -19.32
N LEU A 126 -3.36 -0.93 -19.94
CA LEU A 126 -2.85 -0.01 -20.96
C LEU A 126 -3.71 -0.04 -22.23
N VAL A 127 -4.21 -1.20 -22.63
CA VAL A 127 -5.09 -1.32 -23.81
C VAL A 127 -6.46 -0.67 -23.54
N ILE A 128 -7.00 -0.82 -22.32
CA ILE A 128 -8.35 -0.31 -21.99
C ILE A 128 -8.32 1.19 -21.70
N PHE A 129 -7.37 1.65 -20.86
CA PHE A 129 -7.36 3.01 -20.32
C PHE A 129 -6.27 3.90 -20.93
N GLY A 130 -5.36 3.33 -21.74
CA GLY A 130 -4.19 4.05 -22.24
C GLY A 130 -3.16 4.36 -21.15
N ILE A 131 -2.20 5.23 -21.49
CA ILE A 131 -1.16 5.70 -20.54
C ILE A 131 -1.74 6.82 -19.68
N GLY A 132 -1.86 6.60 -18.36
CA GLY A 132 -2.39 7.63 -17.47
C GLY A 132 -2.75 7.14 -16.06
N ASN A 133 -3.36 8.04 -15.27
CA ASN A 133 -3.73 7.78 -13.88
C ASN A 133 -4.71 6.61 -13.72
N LEU A 134 -5.66 6.47 -14.65
CA LEU A 134 -6.68 5.42 -14.57
C LEU A 134 -6.06 4.03 -14.66
N THR A 135 -5.04 3.85 -15.49
CA THR A 135 -4.29 2.60 -15.59
C THR A 135 -3.65 2.21 -14.26
N ALA A 136 -2.95 3.14 -13.60
CA ALA A 136 -2.34 2.89 -12.31
C ALA A 136 -3.39 2.59 -11.22
N ILE A 137 -4.47 3.37 -11.16
CA ILE A 137 -5.58 3.16 -10.21
C ILE A 137 -6.21 1.78 -10.41
N PHE A 138 -6.45 1.37 -11.66
CA PHE A 138 -7.00 0.06 -11.98
C PHE A 138 -6.08 -1.08 -11.55
N ILE A 139 -4.77 -0.96 -11.76
CA ILE A 139 -3.78 -1.98 -11.35
C ILE A 139 -3.75 -2.13 -9.83
N VAL A 140 -3.77 -1.01 -9.08
CA VAL A 140 -3.88 -1.02 -7.61
C VAL A 140 -5.20 -1.66 -7.17
N PHE A 141 -6.31 -1.29 -7.81
CA PHE A 141 -7.62 -1.87 -7.54
C PHE A 141 -7.58 -3.40 -7.70
N MET A 142 -7.11 -3.90 -8.85
CA MET A 142 -7.01 -5.34 -9.12
C MET A 142 -6.12 -6.08 -8.11
N GLY A 143 -5.03 -5.45 -7.66
CA GLY A 143 -4.11 -6.05 -6.68
C GLY A 143 -4.70 -6.23 -5.29
N VAL A 144 -5.73 -5.46 -4.93
CA VAL A 144 -6.29 -5.45 -3.56
C VAL A 144 -7.71 -6.02 -3.53
N PHE A 145 -8.53 -5.77 -4.56
CA PHE A 145 -9.96 -6.02 -4.56
C PHE A 145 -10.33 -7.49 -4.28
N PHE A 146 -9.70 -8.44 -4.97
CA PHE A 146 -10.07 -9.86 -4.85
C PHE A 146 -9.72 -10.42 -3.48
N THR A 147 -8.50 -10.16 -3.00
CA THR A 147 -8.05 -10.59 -1.67
C THR A 147 -8.90 -9.98 -0.57
N LEU A 148 -9.23 -8.70 -0.71
CA LEU A 148 -10.04 -7.99 0.28
C LEU A 148 -11.51 -8.44 0.26
N THR A 149 -12.05 -8.83 -0.90
CA THR A 149 -13.42 -9.38 -1.01
C THR A 149 -13.52 -10.72 -0.29
N ILE A 150 -12.56 -11.63 -0.50
CA ILE A 150 -12.51 -12.91 0.22
C ILE A 150 -12.37 -12.68 1.72
N ALA A 151 -11.51 -11.75 2.11
CA ALA A 151 -11.31 -11.37 3.49
C ALA A 151 -12.59 -10.79 4.14
N THR A 152 -13.33 -9.96 3.40
CA THR A 152 -14.62 -9.40 3.86
C THR A 152 -15.63 -10.51 4.12
N ILE A 153 -15.74 -11.50 3.24
CA ILE A 153 -16.62 -12.67 3.43
C ILE A 153 -16.20 -13.44 4.70
N ALA A 154 -14.90 -13.63 4.91
CA ALA A 154 -14.38 -14.29 6.11
C ALA A 154 -14.69 -13.51 7.40
N GLU A 155 -14.57 -12.18 7.38
CA GLU A 155 -14.91 -11.32 8.52
C GLU A 155 -16.42 -11.35 8.83
N ILE A 156 -17.29 -11.41 7.81
CA ILE A 156 -18.75 -11.57 8.03
C ILE A 156 -19.05 -12.87 8.77
N LYS A 157 -18.38 -13.96 8.43
CA LYS A 157 -18.56 -15.26 9.10
C LYS A 157 -18.05 -15.29 10.54
N ARG A 158 -17.13 -14.41 10.89
CA ARG A 158 -16.60 -14.28 12.26
C ARG A 158 -17.52 -13.53 13.20
N VAL A 159 -18.54 -12.83 12.68
CA VAL A 159 -19.51 -12.10 13.54
C VAL A 159 -20.24 -13.09 14.44
N PRO A 160 -20.19 -12.94 15.78
CA PRO A 160 -20.85 -13.85 16.70
C PRO A 160 -22.37 -13.88 16.47
N THR A 161 -22.92 -15.07 16.28
CA THR A 161 -24.37 -15.27 16.01
C THR A 161 -25.23 -14.70 17.12
N ASN A 162 -24.74 -14.66 18.36
CA ASN A 162 -25.45 -14.08 19.50
C ASN A 162 -25.85 -12.62 19.28
N TYR A 163 -24.99 -11.81 18.62
CA TYR A 163 -25.32 -10.42 18.31
C TYR A 163 -26.49 -10.33 17.32
N ILE A 164 -26.49 -11.24 16.33
CA ILE A 164 -27.56 -11.31 15.32
C ILE A 164 -28.89 -11.73 15.96
N PHE A 165 -28.84 -12.76 16.80
CA PHE A 165 -30.06 -13.24 17.51
C PHE A 165 -30.58 -12.18 18.48
N THR A 166 -29.72 -11.51 19.24
CA THR A 166 -30.14 -10.44 20.15
C THR A 166 -30.83 -9.30 19.40
N ALA A 167 -30.23 -8.87 18.28
CA ALA A 167 -30.83 -7.83 17.45
C ALA A 167 -32.16 -8.24 16.81
N ALA A 168 -32.28 -9.51 16.42
CA ALA A 168 -33.56 -10.06 15.90
C ALA A 168 -34.63 -10.11 16.98
N ASN A 169 -34.29 -10.56 18.19
CA ASN A 169 -35.23 -10.61 19.35
C ASN A 169 -35.72 -9.21 19.78
N LEU A 170 -34.89 -8.17 19.55
CA LEU A 170 -35.29 -6.77 19.77
C LEU A 170 -36.14 -6.19 18.62
N GLY A 171 -36.63 -7.02 17.70
CA GLY A 171 -37.49 -6.59 16.58
C GLY A 171 -36.72 -5.95 15.41
N GLY A 172 -35.41 -6.19 15.31
CA GLY A 172 -34.61 -5.69 14.21
C GLY A 172 -34.97 -6.35 12.87
N SER A 173 -35.30 -5.54 11.85
CA SER A 173 -35.46 -6.06 10.50
C SER A 173 -34.08 -6.54 9.94
N LYS A 174 -34.10 -7.44 8.95
CA LYS A 174 -32.86 -7.94 8.32
C LYS A 174 -31.92 -6.79 7.91
N PHE A 175 -32.44 -5.77 7.25
CA PHE A 175 -31.64 -4.61 6.84
C PHE A 175 -31.03 -3.84 8.03
N LYS A 176 -31.80 -3.68 9.13
CA LYS A 176 -31.33 -3.02 10.35
C LYS A 176 -30.21 -3.81 11.03
N ILE A 177 -30.32 -5.15 11.06
CA ILE A 177 -29.28 -6.04 11.59
C ILE A 177 -28.00 -5.91 10.76
N TRP A 178 -28.10 -5.92 9.43
CA TRP A 178 -26.94 -5.73 8.55
C TRP A 178 -26.27 -4.38 8.80
N LYS A 179 -27.02 -3.29 8.81
CA LYS A 179 -26.50 -1.93 8.94
C LYS A 179 -25.92 -1.63 10.33
N SER A 180 -26.59 -2.11 11.40
CA SER A 180 -26.26 -1.70 12.78
C SER A 180 -25.42 -2.73 13.55
N VAL A 181 -25.35 -3.98 13.08
CA VAL A 181 -24.59 -5.05 13.75
C VAL A 181 -23.47 -5.55 12.87
N ILE A 182 -23.79 -6.06 11.68
CA ILE A 182 -22.79 -6.76 10.85
C ILE A 182 -21.74 -5.79 10.32
N ILE A 183 -22.15 -4.71 9.64
CA ILE A 183 -21.21 -3.74 9.05
C ILE A 183 -20.28 -3.15 10.11
N PRO A 184 -20.74 -2.59 11.25
CA PRO A 184 -19.84 -2.06 12.25
C PRO A 184 -18.90 -3.10 12.88
N SER A 185 -19.35 -4.36 12.95
CA SER A 185 -18.53 -5.44 13.51
C SER A 185 -17.39 -5.87 12.59
N ILE A 186 -17.61 -5.86 11.26
CA ILE A 186 -16.61 -6.30 10.29
C ILE A 186 -15.62 -5.21 9.89
N LEU A 187 -16.04 -3.93 9.93
CA LEU A 187 -15.23 -2.79 9.47
C LEU A 187 -13.81 -2.76 10.05
N PRO A 188 -13.58 -2.95 11.35
CA PRO A 188 -12.24 -2.96 11.92
C PRO A 188 -11.35 -4.06 11.32
N GLY A 189 -11.89 -5.27 11.16
CA GLY A 189 -11.18 -6.41 10.57
C GLY A 189 -10.85 -6.16 9.10
N VAL A 190 -11.82 -5.72 8.30
CA VAL A 190 -11.61 -5.41 6.87
C VAL A 190 -10.61 -4.26 6.69
N PHE A 191 -10.65 -3.23 7.54
CA PHE A 191 -9.67 -2.15 7.50
C PHE A 191 -8.26 -2.61 7.86
N THR A 192 -8.13 -3.51 8.85
CA THR A 192 -6.85 -4.13 9.19
C THR A 192 -6.27 -4.87 7.98
N LEU A 193 -7.09 -5.63 7.27
CA LEU A 193 -6.69 -6.35 6.07
C LEU A 193 -6.38 -5.41 4.90
N LEU A 194 -7.13 -4.31 4.74
CA LEU A 194 -6.81 -3.25 3.79
C LEU A 194 -5.41 -2.69 4.03
N ARG A 195 -5.09 -2.37 5.29
CA ARG A 195 -3.77 -1.86 5.66
C ARG A 195 -2.67 -2.89 5.39
N LEU A 196 -2.88 -4.16 5.69
CA LEU A 196 -1.92 -5.22 5.36
C LEU A 196 -1.70 -5.36 3.85
N ASN A 197 -2.75 -5.16 3.05
CA ASN A 197 -2.67 -5.14 1.58
C ASN A 197 -2.08 -3.84 1.02
N PHE A 198 -1.87 -2.80 1.85
CA PHE A 198 -1.24 -1.55 1.39
C PHE A 198 0.13 -1.79 0.76
N ILE A 199 0.94 -2.69 1.32
CA ILE A 199 2.27 -3.02 0.75
C ILE A 199 2.12 -3.55 -0.67
N ALA A 200 1.17 -4.44 -0.92
CA ALA A 200 0.88 -4.97 -2.26
C ALA A 200 0.40 -3.85 -3.21
N ALA A 201 -0.48 -2.97 -2.75
CA ALA A 201 -0.97 -1.81 -3.49
C ALA A 201 0.17 -0.83 -3.84
N TRP A 202 1.08 -0.60 -2.88
CA TRP A 202 2.25 0.26 -3.06
C TRP A 202 3.19 -0.30 -4.13
N MET A 203 3.51 -1.60 -4.07
CA MET A 203 4.31 -2.26 -5.10
C MET A 203 3.61 -2.27 -6.46
N ALA A 204 2.29 -2.41 -6.48
CA ALA A 204 1.50 -2.42 -7.71
C ALA A 204 1.56 -1.09 -8.47
N VAL A 205 1.40 0.04 -7.75
CA VAL A 205 1.46 1.37 -8.39
C VAL A 205 2.86 1.67 -8.91
N LEU A 206 3.90 1.33 -8.15
CA LEU A 206 5.29 1.54 -8.58
C LEU A 206 5.60 0.72 -9.85
N ALA A 207 5.15 -0.55 -9.90
CA ALA A 207 5.30 -1.37 -11.08
C ALA A 207 4.57 -0.76 -12.30
N ALA A 208 3.36 -0.24 -12.12
CA ALA A 208 2.62 0.46 -13.16
C ALA A 208 3.35 1.71 -13.65
N GLU A 209 3.89 2.52 -12.74
CA GLU A 209 4.66 3.73 -13.05
C GLU A 209 5.97 3.43 -13.78
N MET A 210 6.61 2.31 -13.46
CA MET A 210 7.84 1.86 -14.15
C MET A 210 7.59 1.30 -15.55
N THR A 211 6.36 0.92 -15.89
CA THR A 211 6.05 0.27 -17.18
C THR A 211 5.57 1.24 -18.28
N GLY A 212 5.73 2.55 -18.10
CA GLY A 212 5.49 3.51 -19.17
C GLY A 212 4.61 4.69 -18.84
N LEU A 213 4.25 4.89 -17.57
CA LEU A 213 3.65 6.16 -17.14
C LEU A 213 4.69 7.27 -17.16
N ARG A 214 4.23 8.53 -17.30
CA ARG A 214 5.12 9.68 -17.50
C ARG A 214 5.50 10.39 -16.22
N ASP A 215 4.89 10.04 -15.09
CA ASP A 215 4.97 10.72 -13.80
C ASP A 215 4.78 9.73 -12.65
N GLY A 216 5.21 10.12 -11.45
CA GLY A 216 5.17 9.31 -10.24
C GLY A 216 6.55 8.87 -9.75
N LEU A 217 6.60 8.25 -8.57
CA LEU A 217 7.87 7.83 -7.95
C LEU A 217 8.57 6.70 -8.70
N GLY A 218 7.80 5.79 -9.32
CA GLY A 218 8.37 4.72 -10.14
C GLY A 218 9.07 5.24 -11.39
N THR A 219 8.59 6.33 -11.97
CA THR A 219 9.22 6.96 -13.13
C THR A 219 10.54 7.64 -12.78
N VAL A 220 10.71 8.12 -11.53
CA VAL A 220 11.99 8.66 -11.03
C VAL A 220 13.08 7.60 -11.13
N VAL A 221 12.80 6.40 -10.63
CA VAL A 221 13.74 5.26 -10.70
C VAL A 221 14.05 4.89 -12.15
N MET A 222 13.03 4.85 -13.02
CA MET A 222 13.21 4.54 -14.44
C MET A 222 14.02 5.61 -15.19
N THR A 223 13.82 6.88 -14.84
CA THR A 223 14.62 7.98 -15.39
C THR A 223 16.08 7.83 -14.96
N GLY A 224 16.35 7.56 -13.70
CA GLY A 224 17.70 7.26 -13.21
C GLY A 224 18.36 6.11 -13.96
N ARG A 225 17.62 5.03 -14.20
CA ARG A 225 18.07 3.88 -14.98
C ARG A 225 18.41 4.29 -16.43
N ASN A 226 17.54 5.03 -17.10
CA ASN A 226 17.74 5.44 -18.49
C ASN A 226 18.91 6.42 -18.67
N LEU A 227 19.19 7.22 -17.62
CA LEU A 227 20.32 8.13 -17.57
C LEU A 227 21.61 7.49 -17.04
N PHE A 228 21.57 6.21 -16.67
CA PHE A 228 22.69 5.51 -16.01
C PHE A 228 23.18 6.24 -14.74
N ASN A 229 22.26 6.91 -14.03
CA ASN A 229 22.55 7.68 -12.83
C ASN A 229 22.13 6.90 -11.58
N SER A 230 23.08 6.20 -10.96
CA SER A 230 22.88 5.39 -9.76
C SER A 230 22.40 6.23 -8.57
N ASN A 231 22.88 7.49 -8.43
CA ASN A 231 22.47 8.39 -7.36
C ASN A 231 20.96 8.67 -7.43
N LEU A 232 20.44 8.91 -8.64
CA LEU A 232 19.02 9.17 -8.85
C LEU A 232 18.16 7.92 -8.59
N ILE A 233 18.65 6.73 -8.95
CA ILE A 233 17.95 5.46 -8.66
C ILE A 233 17.82 5.25 -7.16
N LEU A 234 18.96 5.35 -6.43
CA LEU A 234 18.97 5.13 -4.97
C LEU A 234 18.15 6.17 -4.22
N LEU A 235 18.23 7.42 -4.66
CA LEU A 235 17.39 8.49 -4.13
C LEU A 235 15.90 8.20 -4.31
N GLY A 236 15.50 7.76 -5.51
CA GLY A 236 14.12 7.34 -5.78
C GLY A 236 13.68 6.20 -4.88
N ILE A 237 14.52 5.17 -4.69
CA ILE A 237 14.24 4.03 -3.80
C ILE A 237 14.09 4.50 -2.34
N CYS A 238 14.97 5.38 -1.85
CA CYS A 238 14.87 5.93 -0.50
C CYS A 238 13.55 6.72 -0.29
N ILE A 239 13.18 7.57 -1.24
CA ILE A 239 11.92 8.33 -1.18
C ILE A 239 10.72 7.39 -1.18
N ILE A 240 10.72 6.35 -2.03
CA ILE A 240 9.68 5.31 -2.07
C ILE A 240 9.54 4.63 -0.71
N GLY A 241 10.66 4.25 -0.09
CA GLY A 241 10.67 3.60 1.23
C GLY A 241 10.13 4.51 2.33
N ILE A 242 10.59 5.77 2.39
CA ILE A 242 10.17 6.75 3.41
C ILE A 242 8.68 7.08 3.24
N THR A 243 8.22 7.35 2.02
CA THR A 243 6.82 7.68 1.75
C THR A 243 5.89 6.50 2.04
N GLY A 244 6.26 5.28 1.62
CA GLY A 244 5.50 4.07 1.92
C GLY A 244 5.39 3.82 3.43
N PHE A 245 6.49 3.97 4.18
CA PHE A 245 6.50 3.86 5.64
C PHE A 245 5.61 4.93 6.30
N ALA A 246 5.70 6.18 5.85
CA ALA A 246 4.88 7.27 6.38
C ALA A 246 3.38 6.99 6.19
N VAL A 247 2.98 6.53 5.00
CA VAL A 247 1.58 6.17 4.72
C VAL A 247 1.11 5.01 5.59
N ASP A 248 1.92 3.94 5.76
CA ASP A 248 1.55 2.84 6.68
C ASP A 248 1.32 3.35 8.10
N ARG A 249 2.16 4.28 8.59
CA ARG A 249 1.98 4.89 9.92
C ARG A 249 0.71 5.73 10.02
N ILE A 250 0.39 6.49 8.97
CA ILE A 250 -0.86 7.25 8.89
C ILE A 250 -2.07 6.31 8.89
N LEU A 251 -2.05 5.24 8.10
CA LEU A 251 -3.11 4.24 8.08
C LEU A 251 -3.29 3.57 9.44
N LEU A 252 -2.19 3.24 10.14
CA LEU A 252 -2.23 2.71 11.51
C LEU A 252 -2.86 3.70 12.49
N PHE A 253 -2.51 4.97 12.39
CA PHE A 253 -3.08 6.02 13.24
C PHE A 253 -4.59 6.18 13.00
N ILE A 254 -5.00 6.19 11.72
CA ILE A 254 -6.41 6.22 11.32
C ILE A 254 -7.15 5.01 11.89
N GLN A 255 -6.59 3.81 11.72
CA GLN A 255 -7.16 2.58 12.26
C GLN A 255 -7.43 2.67 13.77
N ASN A 256 -6.44 3.05 14.54
CA ASN A 256 -6.56 3.13 16.00
C ASN A 256 -7.54 4.22 16.46
N LYS A 257 -7.64 5.33 15.72
CA LYS A 257 -8.54 6.44 16.06
C LYS A 257 -10.00 6.14 15.71
N PHE A 258 -10.23 5.56 14.52
CA PHE A 258 -11.59 5.30 14.05
C PHE A 258 -12.22 4.03 14.66
N PHE A 259 -11.42 3.00 14.95
CA PHE A 259 -11.93 1.71 15.44
C PHE A 259 -11.54 1.46 16.91
N TRP A 260 -11.64 2.50 17.74
CA TRP A 260 -11.33 2.44 19.17
C TRP A 260 -12.11 1.36 19.93
N TRP A 261 -13.31 0.99 19.44
CA TRP A 261 -14.15 -0.03 20.04
C TRP A 261 -13.71 -1.47 19.77
N SER A 262 -12.76 -1.69 18.87
CA SER A 262 -12.26 -3.03 18.54
C SER A 262 -10.94 -3.39 19.22
N THR A 263 -10.35 -2.48 19.99
CA THR A 263 -9.02 -2.62 20.61
C THR A 263 -9.04 -3.25 22.00
N ASN A 264 -10.10 -3.98 22.36
CA ASN A 264 -10.15 -4.76 23.62
C ASN A 264 -10.07 -6.24 23.34
#